data_cff0e0d2ca5068c440f0809deebbf848
#
_entry.id   cff0e0d2ca5068c440f0809deebbf848
#
_cell.length_a   1.000
_cell.length_b   1.000
_cell.length_c   1.000
_cell.angle_alpha   90.00
_cell.angle_beta   90.00
_cell.angle_gamma   90.00
#
_symmetry.space_group_name_H-M   'P 1'
#
loop_
_entity.id
_entity.type
_entity.pdbx_description
1 polymer ?
#
loop_
_entity_poly.entity_id
_entity_poly.type
_entity_poly.pdbx_seq_one_letter_code
_entity_poly.pdbx_strand_id
1 'polypeptide(L)'
;ASLTKPAFAYMLMQLVDEGKLDLDAPLATLLPQPLPAYDKKPYDFSDLAGDERWRKLTPRILLTHSSGFANFRWVEPDKKLRFHFDPGARYGYSAEGMYILQLIVERGLGLETEQEMQRRVFQRFGMRNTSMLWRADFANNLADGYTVEGKMIPHDDRSRPSAAGSMDTTIEDQARLWAGIVRGEGLSAASRAAMVKPQLPITSNSQFPTLVPGQVAWPQGLAAGLGLVTFNDRSGPAWFKGGHDDGTGNMVICLESGRRCVVMLSNDVRAERIYPELARRVLGETDMPWKWEYGWYKP
;
A
#
# COMPACT_ATOMS: atom_id res chain seq x y z
N ALA A 1 -2.25 -0.93 9.43
CA ALA A 1 -0.96 -0.98 8.72
C ALA A 1 -1.17 -0.94 7.19
N SER A 2 -0.21 -1.41 6.41
CA SER A 2 -0.10 -1.14 4.96
C SER A 2 -1.16 -1.80 4.06
N LEU A 3 -2.11 -2.56 4.58
CA LEU A 3 -3.31 -2.92 3.81
C LEU A 3 -4.17 -1.69 3.45
N THR A 4 -3.92 -0.55 4.09
CA THR A 4 -4.48 0.75 3.70
C THR A 4 -4.10 1.14 2.27
N LYS A 5 -2.86 0.85 1.83
CA LYS A 5 -2.33 1.29 0.53
C LYS A 5 -3.14 0.79 -0.67
N PRO A 6 -3.44 -0.52 -0.81
CA PRO A 6 -4.25 -0.97 -1.94
C PRO A 6 -5.72 -0.53 -1.85
N ALA A 7 -6.27 -0.34 -0.65
CA ALA A 7 -7.61 0.25 -0.50
C ALA A 7 -7.62 1.72 -0.98
N PHE A 8 -6.59 2.48 -0.64
CA PHE A 8 -6.40 3.84 -1.13
C PHE A 8 -6.13 3.87 -2.64
N ALA A 9 -5.30 2.95 -3.16
CA ALA A 9 -5.08 2.80 -4.60
C ALA A 9 -6.39 2.50 -5.36
N TYR A 10 -7.25 1.64 -4.81
CA TYR A 10 -8.56 1.37 -5.38
C TYR A 10 -9.43 2.64 -5.46
N MET A 11 -9.41 3.48 -4.43
CA MET A 11 -10.08 4.78 -4.44
C MET A 11 -9.51 5.69 -5.56
N LEU A 12 -8.17 5.74 -5.71
CA LEU A 12 -7.53 6.51 -6.78
C LEU A 12 -7.93 6.00 -8.17
N MET A 13 -8.04 4.68 -8.36
CA MET A 13 -8.45 4.11 -9.65
C MET A 13 -9.89 4.47 -10.03
N GLN A 14 -10.78 4.72 -9.06
CA GLN A 14 -12.10 5.30 -9.36
C GLN A 14 -11.99 6.75 -9.84
N LEU A 15 -11.06 7.54 -9.27
CA LEU A 15 -10.79 8.89 -9.74
C LEU A 15 -10.20 8.88 -11.17
N VAL A 16 -9.43 7.86 -11.51
CA VAL A 16 -8.94 7.62 -12.89
C VAL A 16 -10.11 7.33 -13.82
N ASP A 17 -11.02 6.43 -13.45
CA ASP A 17 -12.23 6.11 -14.26
C ASP A 17 -13.13 7.33 -14.47
N GLU A 18 -13.15 8.26 -13.52
CA GLU A 18 -13.89 9.52 -13.62
C GLU A 18 -13.14 10.60 -14.43
N GLY A 19 -11.94 10.32 -14.91
CA GLY A 19 -11.10 11.29 -15.62
C GLY A 19 -10.56 12.42 -14.73
N LYS A 20 -10.63 12.27 -13.41
CA LYS A 20 -10.15 13.26 -12.43
C LYS A 20 -8.67 13.13 -12.11
N LEU A 21 -8.09 11.95 -12.34
CA LEU A 21 -6.70 11.65 -12.10
C LEU A 21 -6.12 10.92 -13.31
N ASP A 22 -5.02 11.42 -13.84
CA ASP A 22 -4.19 10.72 -14.84
C ASP A 22 -3.00 10.10 -14.12
N LEU A 23 -2.83 8.77 -14.27
CA LEU A 23 -1.73 8.04 -13.66
C LEU A 23 -0.35 8.45 -14.15
N ASP A 24 -0.27 9.00 -15.35
CA ASP A 24 0.99 9.35 -16.01
C ASP A 24 1.24 10.87 -16.07
N ALA A 25 0.32 11.67 -15.56
CA ALA A 25 0.51 13.11 -15.48
C ALA A 25 1.67 13.46 -14.53
N PRO A 26 2.58 14.35 -14.95
CA PRO A 26 3.64 14.85 -14.08
C PRO A 26 3.06 15.52 -12.83
N LEU A 27 3.65 15.26 -11.68
CA LEU A 27 3.22 15.81 -10.39
C LEU A 27 3.08 17.35 -10.43
N ALA A 28 3.97 18.03 -11.17
CA ALA A 28 3.93 19.48 -11.34
C ALA A 28 2.64 20.00 -11.99
N THR A 29 1.89 19.16 -12.71
CA THR A 29 0.61 19.51 -13.33
C THR A 29 -0.59 19.18 -12.45
N LEU A 30 -0.38 18.36 -11.43
CA LEU A 30 -1.43 17.88 -10.52
C LEU A 30 -1.53 18.72 -9.24
N LEU A 31 -0.53 19.52 -8.93
CA LEU A 31 -0.48 20.34 -7.73
C LEU A 31 -0.55 21.84 -8.07
N PRO A 32 -1.23 22.66 -7.26
CA PRO A 32 -1.33 24.10 -7.47
C PRO A 32 -0.02 24.86 -7.25
N GLN A 33 0.98 24.22 -6.62
CA GLN A 33 2.31 24.78 -6.40
C GLN A 33 3.37 23.68 -6.47
N PRO A 34 4.66 24.02 -6.70
CA PRO A 34 5.75 23.05 -6.71
C PRO A 34 5.81 22.21 -5.45
N LEU A 35 6.14 20.92 -5.55
CA LEU A 35 6.19 20.02 -4.40
C LEU A 35 7.09 20.56 -3.27
N PRO A 36 8.31 21.12 -3.51
CA PRO A 36 9.12 21.68 -2.44
C PRO A 36 8.58 22.95 -1.79
N ALA A 37 7.54 23.58 -2.35
CA ALA A 37 6.90 24.73 -1.76
C ALA A 37 5.93 24.37 -0.62
N TYR A 38 5.63 23.08 -0.45
CA TYR A 38 4.93 22.59 0.75
C TYR A 38 5.98 22.42 1.86
N ASP A 39 5.96 23.34 2.82
CA ASP A 39 6.97 23.46 3.88
C ASP A 39 6.39 23.37 5.30
N LYS A 40 5.13 22.93 5.42
CA LYS A 40 4.41 22.87 6.70
C LYS A 40 3.70 21.54 6.87
N LYS A 41 3.71 21.03 8.10
CA LYS A 41 2.93 19.83 8.45
C LYS A 41 1.44 20.01 8.08
N PRO A 42 0.77 18.94 7.66
CA PRO A 42 1.25 17.58 7.56
C PRO A 42 2.08 17.30 6.31
N TYR A 43 2.18 18.24 5.39
CA TYR A 43 2.86 18.11 4.11
C TYR A 43 4.07 19.03 4.06
N ASP A 44 5.22 18.50 4.45
CA ASP A 44 6.50 19.17 4.34
C ASP A 44 7.40 18.38 3.39
N PHE A 45 7.65 18.96 2.21
CA PHE A 45 8.52 18.43 1.17
C PHE A 45 9.65 19.41 0.82
N SER A 46 9.92 20.39 1.69
CA SER A 46 10.93 21.42 1.51
C SER A 46 12.36 20.86 1.37
N ASP A 47 12.61 19.66 1.91
CA ASP A 47 13.88 18.95 1.73
C ASP A 47 14.23 18.69 0.25
N LEU A 48 13.24 18.68 -0.64
CA LEU A 48 13.43 18.47 -2.08
C LEU A 48 13.78 19.76 -2.85
N ALA A 49 13.92 20.90 -2.15
CA ALA A 49 14.35 22.14 -2.77
C ALA A 49 15.72 21.94 -3.42
N GLY A 50 15.81 22.29 -4.72
CA GLY A 50 17.04 22.11 -5.50
C GLY A 50 17.25 20.73 -6.13
N ASP A 51 16.40 19.75 -5.87
CA ASP A 51 16.43 18.47 -6.56
C ASP A 51 15.25 18.32 -7.53
N GLU A 52 15.49 18.65 -8.79
CA GLU A 52 14.43 18.68 -9.83
C GLU A 52 13.84 17.30 -10.18
N ARG A 53 14.36 16.20 -9.61
CA ARG A 53 13.81 14.84 -9.85
C ARG A 53 12.35 14.70 -9.42
N TRP A 54 11.88 15.52 -8.48
CA TRP A 54 10.47 15.50 -8.10
C TRP A 54 9.50 15.77 -9.27
N ARG A 55 9.96 16.49 -10.32
CA ARG A 55 9.15 16.76 -11.52
C ARG A 55 8.87 15.52 -12.36
N LYS A 56 9.68 14.47 -12.20
CA LYS A 56 9.50 13.18 -12.88
C LYS A 56 8.47 12.29 -12.19
N LEU A 57 8.04 12.63 -10.97
CA LEU A 57 7.05 11.85 -10.24
C LEU A 57 5.70 11.91 -10.94
N THR A 58 5.04 10.75 -11.01
CA THR A 58 3.67 10.58 -11.50
C THR A 58 2.89 9.70 -10.51
N PRO A 59 1.55 9.71 -10.50
CA PRO A 59 0.78 8.79 -9.68
C PRO A 59 1.16 7.32 -9.88
N ARG A 60 1.46 6.90 -11.11
CA ARG A 60 1.93 5.53 -11.40
C ARG A 60 3.26 5.23 -10.71
N ILE A 61 4.25 6.10 -10.81
CA ILE A 61 5.56 5.95 -10.15
C ILE A 61 5.39 5.82 -8.63
N LEU A 62 4.49 6.61 -8.04
CA LEU A 62 4.21 6.57 -6.60
C LEU A 62 3.50 5.26 -6.20
N LEU A 63 2.48 4.83 -6.96
CA LEU A 63 1.73 3.60 -6.71
C LEU A 63 2.57 2.33 -6.92
N THR A 64 3.57 2.36 -7.79
CA THR A 64 4.48 1.24 -8.02
C THR A 64 5.67 1.23 -7.07
N HIS A 65 5.68 2.11 -6.07
CA HIS A 65 6.80 2.24 -5.13
C HIS A 65 8.15 2.41 -5.83
N SER A 66 8.20 3.25 -6.86
CA SER A 66 9.43 3.55 -7.61
C SER A 66 9.82 5.03 -7.53
N SER A 67 9.38 5.71 -6.47
CA SER A 67 9.67 7.14 -6.26
C SER A 67 11.15 7.47 -6.08
N GLY A 68 11.95 6.55 -5.56
CA GLY A 68 13.34 6.79 -5.18
C GLY A 68 13.53 7.20 -3.72
N PHE A 69 12.46 7.33 -2.94
CA PHE A 69 12.54 7.68 -1.52
C PHE A 69 12.74 6.45 -0.63
N ALA A 70 13.32 6.65 0.55
CA ALA A 70 13.24 5.70 1.65
C ALA A 70 11.78 5.40 2.02
N ASN A 71 11.54 4.32 2.79
CA ASN A 71 10.18 4.03 3.27
C ASN A 71 9.59 5.21 4.05
N PHE A 72 10.37 5.72 4.98
CA PHE A 72 10.04 6.92 5.76
C PHE A 72 11.29 7.77 5.91
N ARG A 73 11.15 9.10 5.87
CA ARG A 73 12.31 10.01 6.07
C ARG A 73 12.94 9.88 7.44
N TRP A 74 12.21 9.45 8.46
CA TRP A 74 12.79 9.29 9.80
C TRP A 74 13.78 8.13 9.95
N VAL A 75 13.88 7.23 8.95
CA VAL A 75 14.95 6.22 8.91
C VAL A 75 16.26 6.78 8.37
N GLU A 76 16.23 7.97 7.78
CA GLU A 76 17.43 8.69 7.37
C GLU A 76 18.18 9.24 8.59
N PRO A 77 19.51 9.28 8.58
CA PRO A 77 20.30 9.78 9.72
C PRO A 77 19.95 11.21 10.14
N ASP A 78 19.63 12.07 9.17
CA ASP A 78 19.25 13.46 9.38
C ASP A 78 17.73 13.70 9.28
N LYS A 79 16.94 12.62 9.13
CA LYS A 79 15.48 12.63 9.00
C LYS A 79 14.95 13.47 7.82
N LYS A 80 15.75 13.63 6.77
CA LYS A 80 15.39 14.41 5.59
C LYS A 80 14.97 13.52 4.43
N LEU A 81 13.97 14.00 3.68
CA LEU A 81 13.53 13.33 2.46
C LEU A 81 14.52 13.59 1.32
N ARG A 82 14.92 12.52 0.63
CA ARG A 82 15.83 12.60 -0.53
C ARG A 82 15.60 11.45 -1.51
N PHE A 83 16.00 11.66 -2.74
CA PHE A 83 16.04 10.60 -3.73
C PHE A 83 17.33 9.78 -3.62
N HIS A 84 17.20 8.47 -3.51
CA HIS A 84 18.30 7.49 -3.54
C HIS A 84 18.55 6.94 -4.95
N PHE A 85 17.56 7.03 -5.82
CA PHE A 85 17.63 6.66 -7.23
C PHE A 85 16.61 7.48 -8.02
N ASP A 86 16.72 7.48 -9.34
CA ASP A 86 15.81 8.23 -10.20
C ASP A 86 14.39 7.65 -10.14
N PRO A 87 13.35 8.50 -10.07
CA PRO A 87 11.96 8.07 -10.13
C PRO A 87 11.69 7.17 -11.34
N GLY A 88 11.04 6.04 -11.08
CA GLY A 88 10.73 5.02 -12.08
C GLY A 88 11.84 4.01 -12.36
N ALA A 89 13.06 4.20 -11.86
CA ALA A 89 14.21 3.36 -12.21
C ALA A 89 14.12 1.94 -11.63
N ARG A 90 13.59 1.78 -10.45
CA ARG A 90 13.42 0.48 -9.78
C ARG A 90 12.41 0.54 -8.65
N TYR A 91 11.98 -0.62 -8.21
CA TYR A 91 11.17 -0.76 -7.00
C TYR A 91 12.00 -0.42 -5.73
N GLY A 92 11.39 0.34 -4.85
CA GLY A 92 11.87 0.63 -3.50
C GLY A 92 10.68 1.09 -2.66
N TYR A 93 10.17 0.18 -1.81
CA TYR A 93 8.95 0.42 -1.04
C TYR A 93 9.02 1.73 -0.24
N SER A 94 8.01 2.60 -0.40
CA SER A 94 8.01 3.93 0.18
C SER A 94 6.62 4.37 0.62
N ALA A 95 6.47 4.66 1.92
CA ALA A 95 5.31 5.35 2.46
C ALA A 95 5.31 6.84 2.11
N GLU A 96 6.49 7.45 1.92
CA GLU A 96 6.61 8.86 1.50
C GLU A 96 5.91 9.09 0.16
N GLY A 97 6.02 8.14 -0.77
CA GLY A 97 5.28 8.20 -2.04
C GLY A 97 3.75 8.20 -1.84
N MET A 98 3.25 7.48 -0.85
CA MET A 98 1.81 7.47 -0.53
C MET A 98 1.33 8.80 0.06
N TYR A 99 2.19 9.50 0.83
CA TYR A 99 1.86 10.84 1.33
C TYR A 99 1.77 11.87 0.20
N ILE A 100 2.58 11.73 -0.84
CA ILE A 100 2.47 12.58 -2.04
C ILE A 100 1.18 12.29 -2.81
N LEU A 101 0.77 11.01 -2.94
CA LEU A 101 -0.54 10.68 -3.52
C LEU A 101 -1.71 11.28 -2.72
N GLN A 102 -1.63 11.23 -1.40
CA GLN A 102 -2.62 11.88 -0.54
C GLN A 102 -2.62 13.40 -0.73
N LEU A 103 -1.46 14.03 -0.84
CA LEU A 103 -1.33 15.46 -1.17
C LEU A 103 -2.02 15.79 -2.50
N ILE A 104 -1.86 14.95 -3.54
CA ILE A 104 -2.56 15.14 -4.82
C ILE A 104 -4.07 15.13 -4.60
N VAL A 105 -4.60 14.18 -3.84
CA VAL A 105 -6.03 14.10 -3.53
C VAL A 105 -6.50 15.37 -2.82
N GLU A 106 -5.78 15.80 -1.77
CA GLU A 106 -6.21 16.87 -0.91
C GLU A 106 -5.93 18.28 -1.47
N ARG A 107 -4.78 18.50 -2.10
CA ARG A 107 -4.37 19.82 -2.60
C ARG A 107 -4.49 19.95 -4.12
N GLY A 108 -4.31 18.86 -4.85
CA GLY A 108 -4.46 18.86 -6.29
C GLY A 108 -5.92 18.80 -6.72
N LEU A 109 -6.69 17.88 -6.13
CA LEU A 109 -8.08 17.66 -6.49
C LEU A 109 -9.08 18.36 -5.56
N GLY A 110 -8.62 18.92 -4.42
CA GLY A 110 -9.49 19.58 -3.45
C GLY A 110 -10.46 18.63 -2.75
N LEU A 111 -10.10 17.36 -2.60
CA LEU A 111 -10.92 16.31 -1.98
C LEU A 111 -10.41 16.00 -0.57
N GLU A 112 -11.29 15.52 0.31
CA GLU A 112 -10.92 15.09 1.65
C GLU A 112 -10.71 13.56 1.67
N THR A 113 -9.48 13.12 2.01
CA THR A 113 -9.08 11.70 1.93
C THR A 113 -10.02 10.77 2.69
N GLU A 114 -10.36 11.08 3.95
CA GLU A 114 -11.29 10.25 4.72
C GLU A 114 -12.66 10.16 4.08
N GLN A 115 -13.21 11.29 3.61
CA GLN A 115 -14.53 11.32 2.97
C GLN A 115 -14.55 10.51 1.68
N GLU A 116 -13.49 10.59 0.87
CA GLU A 116 -13.40 9.81 -0.37
C GLU A 116 -13.23 8.30 -0.07
N MET A 117 -12.46 7.94 0.94
CA MET A 117 -12.34 6.55 1.38
C MET A 117 -13.67 6.01 1.92
N GLN A 118 -14.38 6.79 2.74
CA GLN A 118 -15.71 6.41 3.22
C GLN A 118 -16.68 6.19 2.06
N ARG A 119 -16.81 7.16 1.16
CA ARG A 119 -17.79 7.13 0.08
C ARG A 119 -17.46 6.05 -0.97
N ARG A 120 -16.20 5.97 -1.40
CA ARG A 120 -15.79 5.15 -2.54
C ARG A 120 -15.42 3.72 -2.18
N VAL A 121 -15.00 3.49 -0.94
CA VAL A 121 -14.50 2.20 -0.50
C VAL A 121 -15.40 1.63 0.59
N PHE A 122 -15.45 2.26 1.76
CA PHE A 122 -16.06 1.64 2.93
C PHE A 122 -17.58 1.48 2.80
N GLN A 123 -18.28 2.52 2.35
CA GLN A 123 -19.73 2.42 2.11
C GLN A 123 -20.08 1.48 0.95
N ARG A 124 -19.27 1.52 -0.13
CA ARG A 124 -19.48 0.63 -1.28
C ARG A 124 -19.49 -0.84 -0.90
N PHE A 125 -18.57 -1.26 -0.04
CA PHE A 125 -18.43 -2.65 0.39
C PHE A 125 -19.09 -2.95 1.74
N GLY A 126 -19.86 -2.01 2.29
CA GLY A 126 -20.55 -2.18 3.57
C GLY A 126 -19.61 -2.37 4.75
N MET A 127 -18.44 -1.73 4.72
CA MET A 127 -17.39 -1.81 5.76
C MET A 127 -17.71 -0.85 6.91
N ARG A 128 -18.66 -1.22 7.73
CA ARG A 128 -19.19 -0.34 8.80
C ARG A 128 -18.24 -0.14 9.97
N ASN A 129 -17.32 -1.08 10.16
CA ASN A 129 -16.33 -1.08 11.23
C ASN A 129 -14.93 -0.72 10.71
N THR A 130 -14.88 0.18 9.70
CA THR A 130 -13.63 0.62 9.08
C THR A 130 -13.59 2.13 8.99
N SER A 131 -12.42 2.73 9.34
CA SER A 131 -12.16 4.16 9.26
C SER A 131 -10.66 4.42 9.11
N MET A 132 -10.31 5.54 8.48
CA MET A 132 -8.93 6.05 8.46
C MET A 132 -8.61 6.90 9.69
N LEU A 133 -9.64 7.27 10.44
CA LEU A 133 -9.58 8.09 11.65
C LEU A 133 -10.10 7.30 12.85
N TRP A 134 -9.66 7.71 14.04
CA TRP A 134 -10.24 7.19 15.27
C TRP A 134 -11.75 7.46 15.32
N ARG A 135 -12.49 6.44 15.75
CA ARG A 135 -13.93 6.54 16.03
C ARG A 135 -14.20 6.07 17.47
N ALA A 136 -14.94 6.89 18.23
CA ALA A 136 -15.26 6.59 19.63
C ALA A 136 -16.04 5.28 19.81
N ASP A 137 -16.85 4.87 18.83
CA ASP A 137 -17.61 3.61 18.87
C ASP A 137 -16.70 2.36 18.71
N PHE A 138 -15.43 2.53 18.35
CA PHE A 138 -14.44 1.45 18.31
C PHE A 138 -13.85 1.10 19.67
N ALA A 139 -13.96 1.98 20.65
CA ALA A 139 -13.28 1.86 21.95
C ALA A 139 -13.52 0.53 22.68
N ASN A 140 -14.72 -0.05 22.54
CA ASN A 140 -15.09 -1.31 23.22
C ASN A 140 -14.80 -2.57 22.38
N ASN A 141 -14.28 -2.41 21.18
CA ASN A 141 -13.98 -3.54 20.28
C ASN A 141 -12.66 -3.29 19.54
N LEU A 142 -11.64 -2.92 20.27
CA LEU A 142 -10.32 -2.59 19.78
C LEU A 142 -9.30 -3.62 20.26
N ALA A 143 -8.39 -4.01 19.40
CA ALA A 143 -7.27 -4.87 19.74
C ALA A 143 -5.99 -4.04 19.88
N ASP A 144 -5.31 -4.17 21.02
CA ASP A 144 -3.96 -3.67 21.19
C ASP A 144 -2.96 -4.52 20.40
N GLY A 145 -1.87 -3.90 19.95
CA GLY A 145 -0.80 -4.59 19.23
C GLY A 145 0.19 -5.30 20.16
N TYR A 146 0.88 -6.33 19.66
CA TYR A 146 1.92 -7.05 20.40
C TYR A 146 3.18 -7.22 19.56
N THR A 147 4.32 -6.77 20.11
CA THR A 147 5.63 -6.87 19.46
C THR A 147 6.14 -8.31 19.39
N VAL A 148 7.25 -8.52 18.72
CA VAL A 148 7.93 -9.81 18.63
C VAL A 148 8.39 -10.33 20.01
N GLU A 149 8.66 -9.43 20.97
CA GLU A 149 8.96 -9.75 22.37
C GLU A 149 7.70 -9.95 23.24
N GLY A 150 6.50 -9.79 22.66
CA GLY A 150 5.22 -9.88 23.38
C GLY A 150 4.87 -8.63 24.19
N LYS A 151 5.53 -7.51 23.93
CA LYS A 151 5.19 -6.23 24.56
C LYS A 151 3.95 -5.64 23.91
N MET A 152 2.98 -5.22 24.72
CA MET A 152 1.78 -4.54 24.24
C MET A 152 2.11 -3.13 23.73
N ILE A 153 1.53 -2.78 22.61
CA ILE A 153 1.48 -1.43 22.04
C ILE A 153 0.02 -1.00 22.02
N PRO A 154 -0.34 0.07 22.77
CA PRO A 154 -1.71 0.57 22.75
C PRO A 154 -2.05 1.15 21.36
N HIS A 155 -3.33 1.14 21.04
CA HIS A 155 -3.84 1.78 19.83
C HIS A 155 -3.58 3.29 19.84
N ASP A 156 -3.38 3.86 18.64
CA ASP A 156 -3.19 5.28 18.43
C ASP A 156 -4.50 5.95 17.95
N ASP A 157 -4.99 6.92 18.72
CA ASP A 157 -6.20 7.70 18.42
C ASP A 157 -5.93 8.73 17.33
N ARG A 158 -5.83 8.27 16.10
CA ARG A 158 -5.47 9.11 14.95
C ARG A 158 -6.56 10.12 14.60
N SER A 159 -6.18 11.38 14.55
CA SER A 159 -7.02 12.50 14.12
C SER A 159 -6.84 12.89 12.66
N ARG A 160 -5.92 12.22 11.93
CA ARG A 160 -5.65 12.46 10.51
C ARG A 160 -5.53 11.16 9.74
N PRO A 161 -6.07 11.10 8.51
CA PRO A 161 -5.91 9.94 7.68
C PRO A 161 -4.46 9.84 7.15
N SER A 162 -3.99 8.62 6.94
CA SER A 162 -2.73 8.35 6.27
C SER A 162 -2.94 7.26 5.22
N ALA A 163 -2.74 7.61 3.96
CA ALA A 163 -2.80 6.68 2.84
C ALA A 163 -1.78 5.53 2.99
N ALA A 164 -0.75 5.73 3.84
CA ALA A 164 0.28 4.74 4.09
C ALA A 164 -0.11 3.64 5.08
N GLY A 165 -1.10 3.86 5.99
CA GLY A 165 -1.32 2.82 6.98
C GLY A 165 -2.35 3.06 8.08
N SER A 166 -3.22 4.07 8.02
CA SER A 166 -4.07 4.44 9.16
C SER A 166 -5.43 3.72 9.25
N MET A 167 -5.72 2.80 8.35
CA MET A 167 -7.03 2.12 8.34
C MET A 167 -7.17 1.18 9.55
N ASP A 168 -8.12 1.49 10.45
CA ASP A 168 -8.65 0.56 11.42
C ASP A 168 -9.79 -0.24 10.78
N THR A 169 -9.85 -1.54 11.03
CA THR A 169 -10.78 -2.40 10.30
C THR A 169 -11.03 -3.72 11.05
N THR A 170 -11.96 -4.51 10.54
CA THR A 170 -12.24 -5.88 11.00
C THR A 170 -11.98 -6.89 9.88
N ILE A 171 -11.83 -8.15 10.24
CA ILE A 171 -11.66 -9.23 9.25
C ILE A 171 -12.86 -9.35 8.32
N GLU A 172 -14.06 -9.11 8.82
CA GLU A 172 -15.29 -9.16 8.03
C GLU A 172 -15.30 -8.05 6.97
N ASP A 173 -14.96 -6.81 7.35
CA ASP A 173 -14.89 -5.69 6.43
C ASP A 173 -13.80 -5.89 5.38
N GLN A 174 -12.65 -6.41 5.77
CA GLN A 174 -11.58 -6.76 4.83
C GLN A 174 -11.99 -7.87 3.87
N ALA A 175 -12.71 -8.89 4.35
CA ALA A 175 -13.23 -9.95 3.48
C ALA A 175 -14.17 -9.37 2.40
N ARG A 176 -15.05 -8.43 2.77
CA ARG A 176 -15.95 -7.74 1.82
C ARG A 176 -15.16 -6.92 0.79
N LEU A 177 -14.17 -6.16 1.24
CA LEU A 177 -13.31 -5.36 0.37
C LEU A 177 -12.60 -6.22 -0.68
N TRP A 178 -11.89 -7.25 -0.24
CA TRP A 178 -11.08 -8.07 -1.14
C TRP A 178 -11.93 -8.95 -2.05
N ALA A 179 -13.08 -9.43 -1.58
CA ALA A 179 -14.06 -10.09 -2.43
C ALA A 179 -14.56 -9.16 -3.55
N GLY A 180 -14.82 -7.89 -3.23
CA GLY A 180 -15.21 -6.90 -4.23
C GLY A 180 -14.10 -6.58 -5.22
N ILE A 181 -12.88 -6.32 -4.72
CA ILE A 181 -11.72 -5.99 -5.57
C ILE A 181 -11.38 -7.15 -6.53
N VAL A 182 -11.32 -8.40 -6.03
CA VAL A 182 -10.98 -9.54 -6.90
C VAL A 182 -12.04 -9.79 -7.97
N ARG A 183 -13.31 -9.45 -7.72
CA ARG A 183 -14.39 -9.49 -8.71
C ARG A 183 -14.41 -8.28 -9.66
N GLY A 184 -13.65 -7.22 -9.35
CA GLY A 184 -13.60 -6.00 -10.15
C GLY A 184 -14.75 -5.04 -9.91
N GLU A 185 -15.42 -5.15 -8.77
CA GLU A 185 -16.56 -4.26 -8.42
C GLU A 185 -16.08 -2.81 -8.30
N GLY A 186 -16.84 -1.88 -8.89
CA GLY A 186 -16.63 -0.44 -8.76
C GLY A 186 -15.50 0.17 -9.59
N LEU A 187 -14.84 -0.61 -10.43
CA LEU A 187 -13.85 -0.15 -11.40
C LEU A 187 -14.25 -0.54 -12.82
N SER A 188 -13.82 0.25 -13.81
CA SER A 188 -13.84 -0.19 -15.19
C SER A 188 -12.94 -1.43 -15.37
N ALA A 189 -13.20 -2.23 -16.39
CA ALA A 189 -12.34 -3.38 -16.71
C ALA A 189 -10.88 -2.96 -16.95
N ALA A 190 -10.66 -1.79 -17.56
CA ALA A 190 -9.33 -1.25 -17.82
C ALA A 190 -8.59 -0.86 -16.52
N SER A 191 -9.25 -0.13 -15.62
CA SER A 191 -8.66 0.28 -14.33
C SER A 191 -8.39 -0.90 -13.42
N ARG A 192 -9.32 -1.85 -13.37
CA ARG A 192 -9.13 -3.09 -12.62
C ARG A 192 -7.93 -3.87 -13.16
N ALA A 193 -7.84 -4.07 -14.46
CA ALA A 193 -6.70 -4.74 -15.09
C ALA A 193 -5.39 -3.99 -14.85
N ALA A 194 -5.40 -2.65 -14.95
CA ALA A 194 -4.21 -1.83 -14.67
C ALA A 194 -3.72 -2.00 -13.23
N MET A 195 -4.63 -2.09 -12.25
CA MET A 195 -4.28 -2.22 -10.84
C MET A 195 -3.50 -3.50 -10.52
N VAL A 196 -3.90 -4.62 -11.12
CA VAL A 196 -3.38 -5.96 -10.78
C VAL A 196 -2.42 -6.56 -11.81
N LYS A 197 -2.08 -5.83 -12.87
CA LYS A 197 -1.06 -6.30 -13.82
C LYS A 197 0.35 -5.90 -13.38
N PRO A 198 1.39 -6.64 -13.80
CA PRO A 198 2.78 -6.21 -13.64
C PRO A 198 3.03 -4.85 -14.26
N GLN A 199 3.52 -3.89 -13.48
CA GLN A 199 3.88 -2.53 -13.94
C GLN A 199 5.40 -2.35 -14.00
N LEU A 200 6.11 -2.81 -12.97
CA LEU A 200 7.56 -2.65 -12.83
C LEU A 200 8.13 -3.92 -12.19
N PRO A 201 9.10 -4.61 -12.84
CA PRO A 201 9.76 -5.78 -12.25
C PRO A 201 10.40 -5.46 -10.90
N ILE A 202 10.28 -6.38 -9.95
CA ILE A 202 10.94 -6.32 -8.65
C ILE A 202 12.16 -7.23 -8.70
N THR A 203 13.34 -6.64 -8.53
CA THR A 203 14.63 -7.34 -8.60
C THR A 203 15.38 -7.34 -7.26
N SER A 204 14.81 -6.74 -6.21
CA SER A 204 15.39 -6.77 -4.86
C SER A 204 15.37 -8.20 -4.28
N ASN A 205 16.32 -8.51 -3.39
CA ASN A 205 16.42 -9.80 -2.73
C ASN A 205 15.27 -10.02 -1.71
N SER A 206 14.71 -8.94 -1.19
CA SER A 206 13.63 -8.91 -0.19
C SER A 206 12.90 -7.58 -0.26
N GLN A 207 11.73 -7.51 0.39
CA GLN A 207 10.99 -6.26 0.55
C GLN A 207 11.78 -5.22 1.36
N PHE A 208 12.42 -5.65 2.41
CA PHE A 208 13.23 -4.81 3.29
C PHE A 208 14.66 -5.35 3.42
N PRO A 209 15.69 -4.49 3.52
CA PRO A 209 15.64 -3.01 3.43
C PRO A 209 15.30 -2.52 2.01
N THR A 210 14.49 -1.46 1.91
CA THR A 210 13.88 -1.03 0.63
C THR A 210 14.87 -0.38 -0.34
N LEU A 211 15.97 0.16 0.15
CA LEU A 211 16.94 0.90 -0.66
C LEU A 211 18.06 0.04 -1.25
N VAL A 212 18.22 -1.19 -0.76
CA VAL A 212 19.24 -2.11 -1.27
C VAL A 212 18.86 -2.56 -2.69
N PRO A 213 19.72 -2.24 -3.68
CA PRO A 213 19.48 -2.70 -5.04
C PRO A 213 19.68 -4.23 -5.13
N GLY A 214 19.00 -4.86 -6.07
CA GLY A 214 19.16 -6.28 -6.35
C GLY A 214 19.04 -6.54 -7.84
N GLN A 215 19.43 -7.73 -8.26
CA GLN A 215 19.36 -8.19 -9.64
C GLN A 215 18.75 -9.61 -9.72
N VAL A 216 17.85 -9.93 -8.80
CA VAL A 216 17.20 -11.23 -8.78
C VAL A 216 16.13 -11.28 -9.88
N ALA A 217 16.22 -12.28 -10.73
CA ALA A 217 15.13 -12.68 -11.60
C ALA A 217 14.24 -13.66 -10.84
N TRP A 218 13.20 -13.17 -10.20
CA TRP A 218 12.26 -14.03 -9.46
C TRP A 218 11.50 -14.91 -10.43
N PRO A 219 11.52 -16.25 -10.29
CA PRO A 219 10.85 -17.17 -11.22
C PRO A 219 9.34 -16.94 -11.27
N GLN A 220 8.75 -16.39 -10.22
CA GLN A 220 7.34 -16.01 -10.18
C GLN A 220 7.02 -14.73 -10.95
N GLY A 221 7.97 -14.08 -11.63
CA GLY A 221 7.74 -12.82 -12.32
C GLY A 221 7.27 -11.70 -11.40
N LEU A 222 7.91 -11.59 -10.22
CA LEU A 222 7.54 -10.63 -9.19
C LEU A 222 7.62 -9.19 -9.70
N ALA A 223 6.54 -8.42 -9.54
CA ALA A 223 6.46 -7.05 -10.01
C ALA A 223 5.56 -6.17 -9.13
N ALA A 224 5.79 -4.87 -9.17
CA ALA A 224 4.86 -3.92 -8.62
C ALA A 224 3.61 -3.83 -9.50
N GLY A 225 2.43 -3.89 -8.89
CA GLY A 225 1.17 -3.40 -9.42
C GLY A 225 0.88 -2.00 -8.88
N LEU A 226 -0.36 -1.54 -8.97
CA LEU A 226 -0.73 -0.24 -8.43
C LEU A 226 -1.19 -0.38 -6.96
N GLY A 227 -0.27 -0.12 -6.04
CA GLY A 227 -0.47 -0.22 -4.59
C GLY A 227 -0.40 -1.64 -4.01
N LEU A 228 -0.02 -2.63 -4.81
CA LEU A 228 0.11 -4.04 -4.44
C LEU A 228 1.29 -4.69 -5.20
N VAL A 229 1.58 -5.94 -4.92
CA VAL A 229 2.62 -6.72 -5.59
C VAL A 229 1.97 -7.84 -6.38
N THR A 230 2.41 -8.02 -7.62
CA THR A 230 1.92 -9.07 -8.53
C THR A 230 2.94 -10.18 -8.68
N PHE A 231 2.46 -11.41 -8.91
CA PHE A 231 3.30 -12.56 -9.22
C PHE A 231 2.53 -13.57 -10.09
N ASN A 232 3.26 -14.48 -10.71
CA ASN A 232 2.67 -15.62 -11.41
C ASN A 232 2.61 -16.79 -10.44
N ASP A 233 1.41 -17.18 -10.08
CA ASP A 233 1.15 -18.42 -9.36
C ASP A 233 1.05 -19.59 -10.35
N ARG A 234 1.21 -20.82 -9.87
CA ARG A 234 0.96 -22.03 -10.68
C ARG A 234 -0.45 -22.10 -11.27
N SER A 235 -1.40 -21.39 -10.67
CA SER A 235 -2.78 -21.27 -11.13
C SER A 235 -3.03 -20.10 -12.08
N GLY A 236 -2.03 -19.24 -12.34
CA GLY A 236 -2.12 -18.06 -13.17
C GLY A 236 -1.75 -16.76 -12.45
N PRO A 237 -2.16 -15.59 -12.96
CA PRO A 237 -1.85 -14.32 -12.32
C PRO A 237 -2.37 -14.24 -10.89
N ALA A 238 -1.57 -13.64 -10.03
CA ALA A 238 -1.88 -13.47 -8.61
C ALA A 238 -1.27 -12.16 -8.09
N TRP A 239 -1.74 -11.73 -6.93
CA TRP A 239 -1.25 -10.52 -6.29
C TRP A 239 -1.44 -10.58 -4.78
N PHE A 240 -0.66 -9.78 -4.07
CA PHE A 240 -0.71 -9.74 -2.63
C PHE A 240 -0.34 -8.38 -2.07
N LYS A 241 -0.63 -8.18 -0.80
CA LYS A 241 -0.12 -7.07 -0.01
C LYS A 241 0.04 -7.49 1.44
N GLY A 242 1.25 -7.30 1.95
CA GLY A 242 1.54 -7.34 3.37
C GLY A 242 1.22 -6.01 4.06
N GLY A 243 0.94 -6.07 5.34
CA GLY A 243 0.73 -4.90 6.19
C GLY A 243 1.33 -5.15 7.57
N HIS A 244 2.51 -4.63 7.81
CA HIS A 244 3.30 -4.87 9.02
C HIS A 244 3.63 -3.55 9.71
N ASP A 245 3.57 -3.54 11.02
CA ASP A 245 4.20 -2.57 11.92
C ASP A 245 4.66 -3.28 13.20
N ASP A 246 5.10 -2.53 14.21
CA ASP A 246 5.68 -3.10 15.41
C ASP A 246 4.69 -3.96 16.22
N GLY A 247 3.39 -3.78 16.06
CA GLY A 247 2.35 -4.44 16.85
C GLY A 247 1.35 -5.24 16.04
N THR A 248 1.38 -5.19 14.70
CA THR A 248 0.42 -5.91 13.86
C THR A 248 1.08 -6.55 12.65
N GLY A 249 0.62 -7.74 12.28
CA GLY A 249 0.97 -8.42 11.05
C GLY A 249 -0.27 -8.77 10.24
N ASN A 250 -0.34 -8.32 8.97
CA ASN A 250 -1.50 -8.51 8.14
C ASN A 250 -1.07 -8.94 6.73
N MET A 251 -1.90 -9.73 6.07
CA MET A 251 -1.63 -10.21 4.72
C MET A 251 -2.92 -10.43 3.95
N VAL A 252 -2.92 -10.07 2.68
CA VAL A 252 -3.92 -10.51 1.71
C VAL A 252 -3.20 -11.12 0.52
N ILE A 253 -3.69 -12.25 0.04
CA ILE A 253 -3.23 -12.92 -1.19
C ILE A 253 -4.46 -13.23 -2.02
N CYS A 254 -4.46 -12.84 -3.30
CA CYS A 254 -5.53 -13.09 -4.24
C CYS A 254 -5.03 -13.82 -5.49
N LEU A 255 -5.75 -14.85 -5.87
CA LEU A 255 -5.56 -15.60 -7.10
C LEU A 255 -6.64 -15.18 -8.11
N GLU A 256 -6.22 -14.78 -9.32
CA GLU A 256 -7.15 -14.46 -10.40
C GLU A 256 -7.95 -15.70 -10.83
N SER A 257 -7.31 -16.86 -10.80
CA SER A 257 -7.98 -18.14 -11.03
C SER A 257 -9.01 -18.42 -9.93
N GLY A 258 -10.27 -18.50 -10.30
CA GLY A 258 -11.38 -18.69 -9.39
C GLY A 258 -11.72 -17.46 -8.54
N ARG A 259 -11.04 -16.33 -8.71
CA ARG A 259 -11.25 -15.07 -7.98
C ARG A 259 -11.29 -15.27 -6.47
N ARG A 260 -10.25 -15.91 -5.94
CA ARG A 260 -10.16 -16.29 -4.53
C ARG A 260 -9.11 -15.47 -3.80
N CYS A 261 -9.44 -15.04 -2.58
CA CYS A 261 -8.49 -14.37 -1.69
C CYS A 261 -8.45 -15.07 -0.33
N VAL A 262 -7.30 -14.98 0.32
CA VAL A 262 -7.18 -15.16 1.77
C VAL A 262 -6.75 -13.84 2.39
N VAL A 263 -7.39 -13.49 3.51
CA VAL A 263 -7.06 -12.32 4.32
C VAL A 263 -6.71 -12.81 5.71
N MET A 264 -5.60 -12.36 6.22
CA MET A 264 -5.09 -12.69 7.55
C MET A 264 -4.77 -11.41 8.28
N LEU A 265 -5.42 -11.19 9.42
CA LEU A 265 -5.19 -10.04 10.30
C LEU A 265 -4.75 -10.54 11.65
N SER A 266 -3.75 -9.88 12.24
CA SER A 266 -3.31 -10.15 13.60
C SER A 266 -2.88 -8.89 14.30
N ASN A 267 -3.23 -8.80 15.57
CA ASN A 267 -2.71 -7.82 16.53
C ASN A 267 -1.43 -8.30 17.23
N ASP A 268 -0.76 -9.30 16.67
CA ASP A 268 0.51 -9.83 17.18
C ASP A 268 1.41 -10.15 15.97
N VAL A 269 2.54 -9.46 15.85
CA VAL A 269 3.45 -9.64 14.71
C VAL A 269 4.00 -11.06 14.58
N ARG A 270 4.02 -11.84 15.66
CA ARG A 270 4.49 -13.23 15.65
C ARG A 270 3.60 -14.15 14.84
N ALA A 271 2.33 -13.77 14.62
CA ALA A 271 1.38 -14.53 13.83
C ALA A 271 1.79 -14.64 12.34
N GLU A 272 2.61 -13.73 11.83
CA GLU A 272 3.10 -13.82 10.44
C GLU A 272 3.83 -15.13 10.15
N ARG A 273 4.40 -15.77 11.17
CA ARG A 273 5.10 -17.05 11.03
C ARG A 273 4.21 -18.21 10.60
N ILE A 274 2.89 -18.13 10.86
CA ILE A 274 1.94 -19.17 10.44
C ILE A 274 1.22 -18.82 9.14
N TYR A 275 1.39 -17.63 8.58
CA TYR A 275 0.69 -17.19 7.37
C TYR A 275 0.95 -18.06 6.13
N PRO A 276 2.18 -18.55 5.88
CA PRO A 276 2.41 -19.48 4.76
C PRO A 276 1.55 -20.74 4.86
N GLU A 277 1.46 -21.32 6.05
CA GLU A 277 0.65 -22.53 6.28
C GLU A 277 -0.86 -22.23 6.21
N LEU A 278 -1.32 -21.10 6.76
CA LEU A 278 -2.72 -20.70 6.65
C LEU A 278 -3.13 -20.45 5.20
N ALA A 279 -2.30 -19.76 4.44
CA ALA A 279 -2.55 -19.51 3.02
C ALA A 279 -2.64 -20.82 2.25
N ARG A 280 -1.72 -21.78 2.50
CA ARG A 280 -1.73 -23.11 1.89
C ARG A 280 -3.02 -23.87 2.21
N ARG A 281 -3.51 -23.81 3.44
CA ARG A 281 -4.77 -24.48 3.83
C ARG A 281 -6.02 -23.89 3.17
N VAL A 282 -6.02 -22.58 2.91
CA VAL A 282 -7.18 -21.87 2.34
C VAL A 282 -7.15 -21.86 0.82
N LEU A 283 -6.01 -21.55 0.22
CA LEU A 283 -5.86 -21.38 -1.23
C LEU A 283 -5.36 -22.65 -1.95
N GLY A 284 -4.78 -23.59 -1.21
CA GLY A 284 -3.98 -24.70 -1.74
C GLY A 284 -2.51 -24.29 -1.90
N GLU A 285 -1.74 -25.12 -2.58
CA GLU A 285 -0.34 -24.81 -2.89
C GLU A 285 -0.27 -23.60 -3.82
N THR A 286 0.55 -22.60 -3.43
CA THR A 286 0.77 -21.36 -4.17
C THR A 286 2.26 -21.10 -4.36
N ASP A 287 2.59 -20.32 -5.38
CA ASP A 287 3.95 -19.84 -5.63
C ASP A 287 4.20 -18.44 -5.02
N MET A 288 3.45 -18.09 -3.97
CA MET A 288 3.61 -16.84 -3.21
C MET A 288 5.09 -16.65 -2.83
N PRO A 289 5.69 -15.47 -3.14
CA PRO A 289 7.12 -15.23 -2.88
C PRO A 289 7.40 -14.90 -1.41
N TRP A 290 7.09 -15.84 -0.50
CA TRP A 290 7.25 -15.69 0.94
C TRP A 290 8.64 -15.26 1.38
N LYS A 291 9.69 -15.79 0.71
CA LYS A 291 11.08 -15.44 1.01
C LYS A 291 11.38 -13.97 0.71
N TRP A 292 10.72 -13.40 -0.31
CA TRP A 292 10.89 -11.99 -0.63
C TRP A 292 10.12 -11.10 0.37
N GLU A 293 8.88 -11.47 0.69
CA GLU A 293 8.05 -10.72 1.64
C GLU A 293 8.58 -10.81 3.05
N TYR A 294 8.91 -12.04 3.50
CA TYR A 294 9.46 -12.31 4.81
C TYR A 294 10.87 -12.88 4.70
N GLY A 295 11.89 -12.04 4.93
CA GLY A 295 13.30 -12.45 4.82
C GLY A 295 13.70 -13.62 5.72
N TRP A 296 12.93 -13.90 6.78
CA TRP A 296 13.13 -15.04 7.70
C TRP A 296 12.55 -16.35 7.16
N TYR A 297 11.68 -16.32 6.16
CA TYR A 297 11.02 -17.53 5.66
C TYR A 297 12.00 -18.47 4.96
N LYS A 298 11.97 -19.72 5.42
CA LYS A 298 12.68 -20.85 4.81
C LYS A 298 11.63 -21.88 4.39
N PRO A 299 11.54 -22.24 3.10
CA PRO A 299 10.60 -23.24 2.60
C PRO A 299 10.85 -24.62 3.17
#